data_a51c824abece1e110e00fa24d011b9eb
#
_entry.id   a51c824abece1e110e00fa24d011b9eb
#
_cell.length_a   1.000
_cell.length_b   1.000
_cell.length_c   1.000
_cell.angle_alpha   90.00
_cell.angle_beta   90.00
_cell.angle_gamma   90.00
#
_symmetry.space_group_name_H-M   'P 1'
#
loop_
_entity.id
_entity.type
_entity.pdbx_description
1 polymer ?
#
loop_
_entity_poly.entity_id
_entity_poly.type
_entity_poly.pdbx_seq_one_letter_code
_entity_poly.pdbx_strand_id
1 'polypeptide(L)'
;MRIPPEESNAWIDAGTWHDALRDAPVPELRAITGDRTSPDGLLHGPAVAIKLEREGERRQNLLDAIRYHTVGNARWDQTGRALYMADYLEPGRKFLAEDRGFLASQVPHNFDGVFRQVVRFRLEWSVREGNHIFPETVELWNSLR
;
A
#
# COMPACT_ATOMS: atom_id res chain seq x y z
N MET A 1 7.51 14.38 14.26
CA MET A 1 6.12 14.00 13.98
C MET A 1 5.62 13.10 15.09
N ARG A 2 4.55 13.51 15.71
CA ARG A 2 3.88 12.68 16.74
C ARG A 2 2.65 12.03 16.12
N ILE A 3 2.52 10.73 16.33
CA ILE A 3 1.39 9.93 15.84
C ILE A 3 0.59 9.46 17.05
N PRO A 4 -0.73 9.66 17.09
CA PRO A 4 -1.56 9.14 18.17
C PRO A 4 -1.36 7.62 18.33
N PRO A 5 -1.41 7.06 19.56
CA PRO A 5 -1.19 5.62 19.77
C PRO A 5 -2.11 4.71 18.95
N GLU A 6 -3.38 5.08 18.80
CA GLU A 6 -4.33 4.29 17.99
C GLU A 6 -3.90 4.26 16.53
N GLU A 7 -3.46 5.40 16.00
CA GLU A 7 -3.01 5.49 14.61
C GLU A 7 -1.70 4.73 14.41
N SER A 8 -0.75 4.87 15.35
CA SER A 8 0.50 4.13 15.34
C SER A 8 0.27 2.61 15.34
N ASN A 9 -0.67 2.13 16.16
CA ASN A 9 -1.03 0.72 16.19
C ASN A 9 -1.62 0.26 14.86
N ALA A 10 -2.47 1.07 14.24
CA ALA A 10 -3.01 0.77 12.92
C ALA A 10 -1.92 0.66 11.86
N TRP A 11 -0.91 1.53 11.90
CA TRP A 11 0.21 1.48 10.97
C TRP A 11 1.03 0.20 11.13
N ILE A 12 1.34 -0.17 12.38
CA ILE A 12 2.10 -1.40 12.70
C ILE A 12 1.33 -2.63 12.23
N ASP A 13 0.04 -2.71 12.54
CA ASP A 13 -0.78 -3.85 12.19
C ASP A 13 -0.98 -3.95 10.66
N ALA A 14 -1.15 -2.82 9.97
CA ALA A 14 -1.22 -2.81 8.52
C ALA A 14 0.07 -3.37 7.90
N GLY A 15 1.22 -2.92 8.39
CA GLY A 15 2.52 -3.45 7.95
C GLY A 15 2.67 -4.94 8.20
N THR A 16 2.19 -5.40 9.35
CA THR A 16 2.26 -6.81 9.73
C THR A 16 1.43 -7.71 8.81
N TRP A 17 0.22 -7.27 8.43
CA TRP A 17 -0.75 -8.15 7.78
C TRP A 17 -0.89 -7.96 6.26
N HIS A 18 -0.41 -6.84 5.68
CA HIS A 18 -0.73 -6.51 4.28
C HIS A 18 -0.34 -7.60 3.26
N ASP A 19 0.76 -8.29 3.48
CA ASP A 19 1.25 -9.35 2.60
C ASP A 19 0.97 -10.77 3.13
N ALA A 20 0.10 -10.93 4.12
CA ALA A 20 -0.14 -12.23 4.76
C ALA A 20 -0.60 -13.33 3.79
N LEU A 21 -1.30 -12.96 2.71
CA LEU A 21 -1.79 -13.90 1.70
C LEU A 21 -1.09 -13.74 0.34
N ARG A 22 0.04 -13.03 0.29
CA ARG A 22 0.74 -12.79 -0.97
C ARG A 22 1.07 -14.07 -1.73
N ASP A 23 1.51 -15.10 -1.02
CA ASP A 23 1.92 -16.37 -1.62
C ASP A 23 0.82 -17.44 -1.61
N ALA A 24 -0.41 -17.08 -1.21
CA ALA A 24 -1.54 -18.00 -1.25
C ALA A 24 -1.89 -18.35 -2.71
N PRO A 25 -2.39 -19.58 -2.95
CA PRO A 25 -2.80 -19.97 -4.30
C PRO A 25 -3.87 -19.06 -4.88
N VAL A 26 -3.76 -18.71 -6.16
CA VAL A 26 -4.72 -17.82 -6.84
C VAL A 26 -6.16 -18.30 -6.69
N PRO A 27 -6.49 -19.59 -6.86
CA PRO A 27 -7.87 -20.05 -6.66
C PRO A 27 -8.43 -19.75 -5.27
N GLU A 28 -7.59 -19.83 -4.23
CA GLU A 28 -7.97 -19.49 -2.86
C GLU A 28 -8.26 -17.99 -2.73
N LEU A 29 -7.40 -17.14 -3.31
CA LEU A 29 -7.58 -15.69 -3.29
C LEU A 29 -8.86 -15.30 -4.03
N ARG A 30 -9.16 -15.93 -5.15
CA ARG A 30 -10.40 -15.67 -5.89
C ARG A 30 -11.64 -16.14 -5.12
N ALA A 31 -11.54 -17.24 -4.39
CA ALA A 31 -12.62 -17.71 -3.53
C ALA A 31 -12.92 -16.73 -2.40
N ILE A 32 -11.87 -16.15 -1.79
CA ILE A 32 -12.05 -15.16 -0.72
C ILE A 32 -12.65 -13.85 -1.24
N THR A 33 -12.13 -13.34 -2.35
CA THR A 33 -12.51 -12.02 -2.88
C THR A 33 -13.78 -12.05 -3.72
N GLY A 34 -14.11 -13.18 -4.34
CA GLY A 34 -15.14 -13.25 -5.35
C GLY A 34 -14.76 -12.63 -6.67
N ASP A 35 -13.54 -12.12 -6.79
CA ASP A 35 -13.03 -11.44 -7.98
C ASP A 35 -12.46 -12.45 -8.96
N ARG A 36 -12.99 -12.48 -10.19
CA ARG A 36 -12.61 -13.43 -11.24
C ARG A 36 -11.85 -12.78 -12.39
N THR A 37 -11.74 -11.46 -12.40
CA THR A 37 -11.26 -10.71 -13.56
C THR A 37 -9.99 -9.92 -13.32
N SER A 38 -9.69 -9.53 -12.10
CA SER A 38 -8.49 -8.77 -11.77
C SER A 38 -7.22 -9.58 -11.98
N PRO A 39 -6.10 -8.94 -12.34
CA PRO A 39 -4.80 -9.60 -12.37
C PRO A 39 -4.45 -10.26 -11.04
N ASP A 40 -3.74 -11.37 -11.10
CA ASP A 40 -3.38 -12.17 -9.92
C ASP A 40 -2.70 -11.35 -8.81
N GLY A 41 -1.80 -10.46 -9.19
CA GLY A 41 -1.05 -9.63 -8.23
C GLY A 41 -1.90 -8.63 -7.44
N LEU A 42 -3.15 -8.40 -7.84
CA LEU A 42 -4.05 -7.47 -7.15
C LEU A 42 -4.99 -8.17 -6.16
N LEU A 43 -4.91 -9.48 -6.01
CA LEU A 43 -5.88 -10.22 -5.23
C LEU A 43 -5.54 -10.32 -3.74
N HIS A 44 -4.26 -10.31 -3.38
CA HIS A 44 -3.86 -10.60 -2.00
C HIS A 44 -4.24 -9.49 -1.01
N GLY A 45 -4.18 -8.23 -1.41
CA GLY A 45 -4.59 -7.12 -0.55
C GLY A 45 -6.08 -7.18 -0.19
N PRO A 46 -6.98 -7.19 -1.17
CA PRO A 46 -8.41 -7.38 -0.91
C PRO A 46 -8.73 -8.66 -0.13
N ALA A 47 -8.05 -9.77 -0.42
CA ALA A 47 -8.27 -11.02 0.29
C ALA A 47 -7.94 -10.92 1.79
N VAL A 48 -6.80 -10.31 2.13
CA VAL A 48 -6.42 -10.08 3.53
C VAL A 48 -7.44 -9.18 4.22
N ALA A 49 -7.84 -8.08 3.58
CA ALA A 49 -8.82 -7.15 4.15
C ALA A 49 -10.15 -7.86 4.46
N ILE A 50 -10.65 -8.66 3.53
CA ILE A 50 -11.90 -9.42 3.72
C ILE A 50 -11.74 -10.42 4.87
N LYS A 51 -10.64 -11.14 4.92
CA LYS A 51 -10.38 -12.11 5.97
C LYS A 51 -10.33 -11.46 7.35
N LEU A 52 -9.61 -10.35 7.48
CA LEU A 52 -9.52 -9.59 8.74
C LEU A 52 -10.91 -9.09 9.17
N GLU A 53 -11.69 -8.57 8.23
CA GLU A 53 -13.04 -8.09 8.52
C GLU A 53 -13.95 -9.24 9.03
N ARG A 54 -13.86 -10.42 8.42
CA ARG A 54 -14.58 -11.62 8.88
C ARG A 54 -14.14 -12.06 10.27
N GLU A 55 -12.90 -11.82 10.62
CA GLU A 55 -12.32 -12.15 11.94
C GLU A 55 -12.60 -11.07 13.00
N GLY A 56 -13.33 -10.02 12.64
CA GLY A 56 -13.76 -8.98 13.58
C GLY A 56 -13.01 -7.67 13.53
N GLU A 57 -12.10 -7.48 12.54
CA GLU A 57 -11.41 -6.20 12.40
C GLU A 57 -12.41 -5.12 11.99
N ARG A 58 -12.41 -3.99 12.69
CA ARG A 58 -13.33 -2.88 12.49
C ARG A 58 -12.67 -1.57 12.06
N ARG A 59 -11.35 -1.48 12.14
CA ARG A 59 -10.62 -0.25 11.79
C ARG A 59 -10.63 -0.08 10.27
N GLN A 60 -11.51 0.80 9.78
CA GLN A 60 -11.69 1.01 8.34
C GLN A 60 -10.41 1.55 7.68
N ASN A 61 -9.68 2.41 8.37
CA ASN A 61 -8.42 2.95 7.85
C ASN A 61 -7.37 1.84 7.61
N LEU A 62 -7.29 0.87 8.52
CA LEU A 62 -6.41 -0.28 8.37
C LEU A 62 -6.87 -1.19 7.22
N LEU A 63 -8.16 -1.49 7.15
CA LEU A 63 -8.72 -2.33 6.09
C LEU A 63 -8.50 -1.70 4.71
N ASP A 64 -8.72 -0.40 4.57
CA ASP A 64 -8.51 0.29 3.30
C ASP A 64 -7.03 0.39 2.93
N ALA A 65 -6.15 0.59 3.92
CA ALA A 65 -4.71 0.58 3.70
C ALA A 65 -4.27 -0.74 3.08
N ILE A 66 -4.71 -1.86 3.65
CA ILE A 66 -4.36 -3.20 3.18
C ILE A 66 -5.02 -3.51 1.84
N ARG A 67 -6.31 -3.21 1.71
CA ARG A 67 -7.08 -3.52 0.50
C ARG A 67 -6.46 -2.91 -0.75
N TYR A 68 -5.98 -1.68 -0.66
CA TYR A 68 -5.50 -0.91 -1.81
C TYR A 68 -3.98 -0.76 -1.85
N HIS A 69 -3.23 -1.50 -1.02
CA HIS A 69 -1.79 -1.26 -0.88
C HIS A 69 -0.98 -1.46 -2.17
N THR A 70 -1.48 -2.22 -3.13
CA THR A 70 -0.78 -2.44 -4.40
C THR A 70 -0.98 -1.29 -5.38
N VAL A 71 -2.21 -0.79 -5.51
CA VAL A 71 -2.55 0.24 -6.51
C VAL A 71 -2.59 1.65 -5.94
N GLY A 72 -2.79 1.78 -4.63
CA GLY A 72 -3.00 3.06 -3.98
C GLY A 72 -4.45 3.52 -4.02
N ASN A 73 -4.78 4.53 -3.24
CA ASN A 73 -6.13 5.09 -3.21
C ASN A 73 -6.09 6.57 -2.84
N ALA A 74 -6.78 7.40 -3.63
CA ALA A 74 -6.81 8.84 -3.42
C ALA A 74 -7.52 9.26 -2.12
N ARG A 75 -8.33 8.37 -1.55
CA ARG A 75 -9.10 8.64 -0.32
C ARG A 75 -8.40 8.18 0.95
N TRP A 76 -7.20 7.63 0.86
CA TRP A 76 -6.46 7.20 2.02
C TRP A 76 -6.20 8.35 2.99
N ASP A 77 -6.31 8.05 4.28
CA ASP A 77 -5.71 8.85 5.33
C ASP A 77 -4.20 8.51 5.45
N GLN A 78 -3.57 8.95 6.52
CA GLN A 78 -2.14 8.70 6.72
C GLN A 78 -1.78 7.24 6.89
N THR A 79 -2.71 6.39 7.35
CA THR A 79 -2.44 4.95 7.54
C THR A 79 -2.14 4.27 6.20
N GLY A 80 -2.99 4.48 5.20
CA GLY A 80 -2.75 3.93 3.86
C GLY A 80 -1.49 4.49 3.22
N ARG A 81 -1.29 5.80 3.32
CA ARG A 81 -0.09 6.47 2.80
C ARG A 81 1.19 5.96 3.46
N ALA A 82 1.15 5.76 4.78
CA ALA A 82 2.28 5.23 5.53
C ALA A 82 2.65 3.81 5.09
N LEU A 83 1.66 2.93 4.92
CA LEU A 83 1.89 1.57 4.43
C LEU A 83 2.51 1.59 3.03
N TYR A 84 1.98 2.39 2.14
CA TYR A 84 2.46 2.50 0.75
C TYR A 84 3.92 2.96 0.71
N MET A 85 4.28 3.95 1.54
CA MET A 85 5.66 4.41 1.64
C MET A 85 6.57 3.36 2.27
N ALA A 86 6.14 2.73 3.36
CA ALA A 86 6.94 1.72 4.06
C ALA A 86 7.28 0.54 3.16
N ASP A 87 6.31 0.10 2.37
CA ASP A 87 6.52 -0.99 1.41
C ASP A 87 7.57 -0.63 0.36
N TYR A 88 7.50 0.57 -0.20
CA TYR A 88 8.47 1.05 -1.18
C TYR A 88 9.84 1.31 -0.56
N LEU A 89 9.90 1.87 0.65
CA LEU A 89 11.13 2.30 1.32
C LEU A 89 11.78 1.22 2.17
N GLU A 90 11.30 -0.02 2.11
CA GLU A 90 11.81 -1.13 2.90
C GLU A 90 13.32 -1.28 2.75
N PRO A 91 14.09 -1.31 3.87
CA PRO A 91 15.56 -1.38 3.81
C PRO A 91 16.11 -2.63 3.12
N GLY A 92 15.34 -3.72 3.08
CA GLY A 92 15.73 -4.95 2.41
C GLY A 92 15.76 -4.88 0.89
N ARG A 93 15.17 -3.84 0.31
CA ARG A 93 15.20 -3.65 -1.15
C ARG A 93 16.53 -3.05 -1.58
N LYS A 94 17.23 -3.72 -2.48
CA LYS A 94 18.57 -3.30 -2.94
C LYS A 94 18.53 -2.18 -3.97
N PHE A 95 17.43 -2.06 -4.69
CA PHE A 95 17.27 -1.08 -5.76
C PHE A 95 17.20 0.33 -5.19
N LEU A 96 18.06 1.23 -5.67
CA LEU A 96 18.14 2.63 -5.24
C LEU A 96 18.22 2.79 -3.69
N ALA A 97 19.04 1.95 -3.04
CA ALA A 97 19.08 1.86 -1.58
C ALA A 97 19.41 3.21 -0.91
N GLU A 98 20.34 3.99 -1.47
CA GLU A 98 20.72 5.31 -0.92
C GLU A 98 19.56 6.31 -1.02
N ASP A 99 18.92 6.40 -2.17
CA ASP A 99 17.78 7.29 -2.39
C ASP A 99 16.59 6.93 -1.49
N ARG A 100 16.33 5.63 -1.33
CA ARG A 100 15.29 5.14 -0.43
C ARG A 100 15.61 5.46 1.02
N GLY A 101 16.85 5.28 1.44
CA GLY A 101 17.29 5.63 2.79
C GLY A 101 17.12 7.11 3.08
N PHE A 102 17.48 7.96 2.14
CA PHE A 102 17.27 9.40 2.26
C PHE A 102 15.79 9.75 2.38
N LEU A 103 14.94 9.20 1.51
CA LEU A 103 13.50 9.44 1.56
C LEU A 103 12.91 8.96 2.89
N ALA A 104 13.31 7.78 3.35
CA ALA A 104 12.86 7.26 4.63
C ALA A 104 13.19 8.21 5.78
N SER A 105 14.39 8.81 5.77
CA SER A 105 14.80 9.77 6.79
C SER A 105 13.97 11.05 6.77
N GLN A 106 13.38 11.41 5.63
CA GLN A 106 12.57 12.62 5.47
C GLN A 106 11.10 12.43 5.85
N VAL A 107 10.62 11.19 5.97
CA VAL A 107 9.19 10.92 6.27
C VAL A 107 8.70 11.68 7.52
N PRO A 108 9.40 11.68 8.68
CA PRO A 108 8.92 12.40 9.84
C PRO A 108 8.86 13.92 9.67
N HIS A 109 9.62 14.46 8.74
CA HIS A 109 9.74 15.91 8.53
C HIS A 109 8.88 16.40 7.37
N ASN A 110 8.56 15.54 6.42
CA ASN A 110 7.83 15.90 5.20
C ASN A 110 7.03 14.71 4.68
N PHE A 111 6.08 14.23 5.48
CA PHE A 111 5.28 13.05 5.18
C PHE A 111 4.61 13.13 3.81
N ASP A 112 3.88 14.21 3.53
CA ASP A 112 3.13 14.35 2.29
C ASP A 112 4.05 14.52 1.07
N GLY A 113 5.14 15.24 1.21
CA GLY A 113 6.11 15.41 0.13
C GLY A 113 6.80 14.10 -0.23
N VAL A 114 7.19 13.31 0.76
CA VAL A 114 7.78 11.99 0.52
C VAL A 114 6.76 11.04 -0.11
N PHE A 115 5.52 11.05 0.37
CA PHE A 115 4.47 10.23 -0.21
C PHE A 115 4.29 10.55 -1.71
N ARG A 116 4.23 11.83 -2.06
CA ARG A 116 4.14 12.25 -3.46
C ARG A 116 5.31 11.72 -4.29
N GLN A 117 6.53 11.80 -3.76
CA GLN A 117 7.71 11.28 -4.46
C GLN A 117 7.66 9.78 -4.65
N VAL A 118 7.21 9.04 -3.65
CA VAL A 118 7.06 7.57 -3.75
C VAL A 118 6.04 7.20 -4.82
N VAL A 119 4.90 7.87 -4.86
CA VAL A 119 3.88 7.64 -5.90
C VAL A 119 4.47 7.92 -7.28
N ARG A 120 5.18 9.03 -7.43
CA ARG A 120 5.84 9.41 -8.68
C ARG A 120 6.83 8.34 -9.14
N PHE A 121 7.71 7.88 -8.27
CA PHE A 121 8.72 6.89 -8.62
C PHE A 121 8.09 5.55 -9.03
N ARG A 122 7.05 5.13 -8.34
CA ARG A 122 6.33 3.90 -8.69
C ARG A 122 5.65 4.00 -10.04
N LEU A 123 5.03 5.14 -10.35
CA LEU A 123 4.45 5.40 -11.66
C LEU A 123 5.51 5.43 -12.76
N GLU A 124 6.58 6.15 -12.56
CA GLU A 124 7.68 6.24 -13.54
C GLU A 124 8.25 4.85 -13.85
N TRP A 125 8.44 4.05 -12.82
CA TRP A 125 8.92 2.68 -12.98
C TRP A 125 7.93 1.83 -13.78
N SER A 126 6.65 1.91 -13.47
CA SER A 126 5.61 1.15 -14.18
C SER A 126 5.54 1.53 -15.65
N VAL A 127 5.64 2.83 -15.97
CA VAL A 127 5.67 3.30 -17.35
C VAL A 127 6.90 2.79 -18.08
N ARG A 128 8.06 2.87 -17.44
CA ARG A 128 9.34 2.42 -18.01
C ARG A 128 9.32 0.94 -18.34
N GLU A 129 8.71 0.12 -17.47
CA GLU A 129 8.60 -1.32 -17.65
C GLU A 129 7.46 -1.73 -18.60
N GLY A 130 6.66 -0.78 -19.07
CA GLY A 130 5.53 -1.06 -19.95
C GLY A 130 4.35 -1.70 -19.23
N ASN A 131 4.25 -1.55 -17.92
CA ASN A 131 3.17 -2.11 -17.12
C ASN A 131 1.88 -1.32 -17.30
N HIS A 132 0.75 -2.00 -17.13
CA HIS A 132 -0.55 -1.34 -17.09
C HIS A 132 -0.63 -0.41 -15.88
N ILE A 133 -1.15 0.80 -16.08
CA ILE A 133 -1.40 1.75 -14.99
C ILE A 133 -2.89 1.69 -14.63
N PHE A 134 -3.19 1.28 -13.41
CA PHE A 134 -4.57 1.14 -12.96
C PHE A 134 -5.22 2.50 -12.71
N PRO A 135 -6.53 2.63 -12.95
CA PRO A 135 -7.25 3.89 -12.73
C PRO A 135 -7.07 4.46 -11.31
N GLU A 136 -7.05 3.60 -10.30
CA GLU A 136 -6.87 3.99 -8.89
C GLU A 136 -5.53 4.69 -8.68
N THR A 137 -4.48 4.21 -9.33
CA THR A 137 -3.13 4.81 -9.23
C THR A 137 -3.09 6.17 -9.91
N VAL A 138 -3.73 6.31 -11.06
CA VAL A 138 -3.85 7.58 -11.78
C VAL A 138 -4.64 8.61 -10.93
N GLU A 139 -5.75 8.20 -10.36
CA GLU A 139 -6.56 9.04 -9.50
C GLU A 139 -5.75 9.51 -8.28
N LEU A 140 -5.02 8.60 -7.64
CA LEU A 140 -4.13 8.93 -6.53
C LEU A 140 -3.13 10.02 -6.94
N TRP A 141 -2.40 9.81 -8.01
CA TRP A 141 -1.41 10.78 -8.49
C TRP A 141 -2.04 12.15 -8.77
N ASN A 142 -3.16 12.15 -9.44
CA ASN A 142 -3.85 13.40 -9.78
C ASN A 142 -4.34 14.15 -8.54
N SER A 143 -4.64 13.44 -7.45
CA SER A 143 -5.06 14.06 -6.18
C SER A 143 -3.93 14.76 -5.45
N LEU A 144 -2.68 14.49 -5.79
CA LEU A 144 -1.49 14.99 -5.10
C LEU A 144 -0.88 16.25 -5.73
N ARG A 145 -1.51 16.79 -6.74
CA ARG A 145 -1.01 17.99 -7.42
C ARG A 145 -1.39 19.26 -6.70
#